data_43d7e8a1e93d17a03036e710a63f5309
#
_entry.id   43d7e8a1e93d17a03036e710a63f5309
#
_cell.length_a   1.000
_cell.length_b   1.000
_cell.length_c   1.000
_cell.angle_alpha   90.00
_cell.angle_beta   90.00
_cell.angle_gamma   90.00
#
_symmetry.space_group_name_H-M   'P 1'
#
loop_
_entity.id
_entity.type
_entity.pdbx_description
1 polymer ?
#
loop_
_entity_poly.entity_id
_entity_poly.type
_entity_poly.pdbx_seq_one_letter_code
_entity_poly.pdbx_strand_id
1 'polypeptide(L)'
;MNNDFFNSDFDSIFRRMMQDMQGSNQVGNKKYYINGKEVSPEELAQLTQQGGNHSAEQSAQAFQQAAQRQQGQQGGNGNYLEQIGRNLTQEARDGLLDPVIGRDKEIQETAEVLSRRTKNNPILVGEAGVGKTAIVEGLAQAIVEGNVPAAIKDKEIISVDISSLEAGTQYRGAFEENIQKLIEGVKSSQNAVLFFDEIHQIIGSGATGSDSGSKGLSDILKPALSRGEISIIGATTQDEYRNNILKDAALTRRFNEVLVNEPSAKDTVEILKGIREKFEEHHQVKLPDDVLKACVDLSIQYIPQRLLPDKAIDVLDITAAHLSAQSPAVDKVETEKRISELEN
;
A
#
# COMPACT_ATOMS: atom_id res chain seq x y z
N MET A 1 46.59 36.51 -15.86
CA MET A 1 45.44 36.95 -15.06
C MET A 1 44.18 36.50 -15.75
N ASN A 2 43.66 35.28 -15.46
CA ASN A 2 42.29 34.86 -15.81
C ASN A 2 41.96 33.40 -15.40
N ASN A 3 42.82 32.75 -14.57
CA ASN A 3 42.54 31.37 -14.16
C ASN A 3 41.76 31.24 -12.84
N ASP A 4 41.77 32.28 -12.00
CA ASP A 4 41.17 32.18 -10.66
C ASP A 4 39.63 32.40 -10.66
N PHE A 5 39.10 33.07 -11.68
CA PHE A 5 37.65 33.30 -11.80
C PHE A 5 36.91 32.05 -12.29
N PHE A 6 37.56 31.22 -13.10
CA PHE A 6 36.99 29.95 -13.60
C PHE A 6 36.92 28.88 -12.51
N ASN A 7 37.87 28.88 -11.57
CA ASN A 7 37.89 27.87 -10.49
C ASN A 7 36.80 28.15 -9.42
N SER A 8 36.46 29.39 -9.13
CA SER A 8 35.51 29.72 -8.08
C SER A 8 34.05 29.35 -8.46
N ASP A 9 33.67 29.58 -9.72
CA ASP A 9 32.33 29.24 -10.19
C ASP A 9 32.13 27.72 -10.34
N PHE A 10 33.16 27.04 -10.83
CA PHE A 10 33.18 25.61 -10.97
C PHE A 10 33.06 24.91 -9.60
N ASP A 11 33.87 25.30 -8.62
CA ASP A 11 33.84 24.75 -7.25
C ASP A 11 32.49 25.00 -6.56
N SER A 12 31.86 26.14 -6.82
CA SER A 12 30.55 26.47 -6.25
C SER A 12 29.42 25.63 -6.84
N ILE A 13 29.46 25.41 -8.16
CA ILE A 13 28.49 24.57 -8.87
C ILE A 13 28.67 23.08 -8.46
N PHE A 14 29.92 22.62 -8.36
CA PHE A 14 30.22 21.26 -7.95
C PHE A 14 29.82 20.98 -6.49
N ARG A 15 30.10 21.90 -5.55
CA ARG A 15 29.63 21.80 -4.14
C ARG A 15 28.12 21.77 -4.05
N ARG A 16 27.42 22.58 -4.84
CA ARG A 16 25.96 22.63 -4.87
C ARG A 16 25.36 21.30 -5.40
N MET A 17 25.97 20.73 -6.45
CA MET A 17 25.60 19.43 -6.97
C MET A 17 25.81 18.31 -5.94
N MET A 18 26.93 18.31 -5.22
CA MET A 18 27.22 17.35 -4.15
C MET A 18 26.29 17.51 -2.95
N GLN A 19 25.87 18.73 -2.61
CA GLN A 19 24.94 19.02 -1.54
C GLN A 19 23.51 18.58 -1.92
N ASP A 20 23.13 18.78 -3.17
CA ASP A 20 21.85 18.30 -3.73
C ASP A 20 21.77 16.77 -3.77
N MET A 21 22.91 16.08 -3.98
CA MET A 21 22.99 14.61 -3.94
C MET A 21 22.94 14.01 -2.53
N GLN A 22 23.40 14.75 -1.50
CA GLN A 22 23.34 14.28 -0.10
C GLN A 22 22.02 14.61 0.60
N GLY A 23 21.23 15.54 0.05
CA GLY A 23 20.02 16.09 0.69
C GLY A 23 18.69 15.60 0.15
N SER A 24 18.65 14.84 -0.96
CA SER A 24 17.37 14.38 -1.51
C SER A 24 17.53 13.06 -2.25
N ASN A 25 16.65 12.12 -1.97
CA ASN A 25 16.46 10.86 -2.70
C ASN A 25 15.89 11.05 -4.14
N GLN A 26 15.98 12.27 -4.69
CA GLN A 26 15.49 12.61 -6.03
C GLN A 26 16.57 13.37 -6.82
N VAL A 27 17.42 12.62 -7.51
CA VAL A 27 18.19 13.13 -8.64
C VAL A 27 17.32 13.01 -9.90
N GLY A 28 16.30 13.84 -9.99
CA GLY A 28 15.46 13.97 -11.17
C GLY A 28 15.74 15.30 -11.87
N ASN A 29 16.34 15.25 -13.08
CA ASN A 29 16.33 16.31 -14.10
C ASN A 29 16.80 17.74 -13.70
N LYS A 30 17.78 17.89 -12.80
CA LYS A 30 18.42 19.19 -12.61
C LYS A 30 19.46 19.40 -13.71
N LYS A 31 19.31 20.51 -14.45
CA LYS A 31 20.22 20.94 -15.51
C LYS A 31 21.31 21.83 -14.93
N TYR A 32 22.55 21.54 -15.23
CA TYR A 32 23.71 22.33 -14.80
C TYR A 32 24.26 23.13 -15.97
N TYR A 33 24.60 24.39 -15.75
CA TYR A 33 25.09 25.26 -16.81
C TYR A 33 26.44 25.83 -16.42
N ILE A 34 27.45 25.71 -17.30
CA ILE A 34 28.75 26.37 -17.20
C ILE A 34 28.88 27.31 -18.39
N ASN A 35 29.08 28.60 -18.11
CA ASN A 35 29.15 29.67 -19.15
C ASN A 35 27.95 29.68 -20.10
N GLY A 36 26.73 29.40 -19.60
CA GLY A 36 25.50 29.38 -20.40
C GLY A 36 25.33 28.15 -21.29
N LYS A 37 26.22 27.15 -21.18
CA LYS A 37 26.10 25.87 -21.88
C LYS A 37 25.67 24.80 -20.89
N GLU A 38 24.63 24.03 -21.24
CA GLU A 38 24.17 22.89 -20.46
C GLU A 38 25.23 21.80 -20.47
N VAL A 39 25.59 21.27 -19.29
CA VAL A 39 26.59 20.21 -19.11
C VAL A 39 25.96 19.05 -18.35
N SER A 40 26.23 17.84 -18.84
CA SER A 40 25.83 16.62 -18.17
C SER A 40 26.73 16.31 -16.96
N PRO A 41 26.28 15.54 -15.98
CA PRO A 41 27.13 15.08 -14.87
C PRO A 41 28.41 14.36 -15.31
N GLU A 42 28.36 13.66 -16.46
CA GLU A 42 29.49 12.93 -17.03
C GLU A 42 30.51 13.88 -17.67
N GLU A 43 30.07 14.93 -18.37
CA GLU A 43 30.94 15.97 -18.91
C GLU A 43 31.61 16.78 -17.81
N LEU A 44 30.90 17.01 -16.69
CA LEU A 44 31.42 17.70 -15.52
C LEU A 44 32.56 16.87 -14.86
N ALA A 45 32.40 15.55 -14.78
CA ALA A 45 33.42 14.64 -14.26
C ALA A 45 34.67 14.56 -15.17
N GLN A 46 34.50 14.65 -16.49
CA GLN A 46 35.65 14.72 -17.42
C GLN A 46 36.41 16.04 -17.34
N LEU A 47 35.74 17.15 -17.10
CA LEU A 47 36.37 18.46 -16.91
C LEU A 47 37.21 18.54 -15.62
N THR A 48 36.84 17.78 -14.56
CA THR A 48 37.63 17.66 -13.32
C THR A 48 38.92 16.88 -13.50
N GLN A 49 38.98 15.92 -14.42
CA GLN A 49 40.19 15.14 -14.70
C GLN A 49 41.29 15.96 -15.43
N GLN A 50 40.95 17.05 -16.09
CA GLN A 50 41.89 17.90 -16.83
C GLN A 50 42.52 19.03 -16.02
N GLY A 51 41.96 19.34 -14.81
CA GLY A 51 42.49 20.37 -13.91
C GLY A 51 43.10 19.76 -12.65
N GLY A 52 44.40 19.46 -12.69
CA GLY A 52 45.12 18.75 -11.63
C GLY A 52 45.05 19.42 -10.25
N ASN A 53 44.24 18.87 -9.37
CA ASN A 53 44.33 19.08 -7.93
C ASN A 53 43.84 17.79 -7.21
N HIS A 54 44.64 17.29 -6.25
CA HIS A 54 44.39 16.06 -5.50
C HIS A 54 43.03 15.94 -4.81
N SER A 55 42.32 17.03 -4.59
CA SER A 55 40.95 17.02 -4.05
C SER A 55 39.89 16.63 -5.09
N ALA A 56 40.17 16.85 -6.38
CA ALA A 56 39.26 16.51 -7.48
C ALA A 56 39.21 15.00 -7.78
N GLU A 57 40.36 14.29 -7.62
CA GLU A 57 40.43 12.83 -7.82
C GLU A 57 39.65 12.08 -6.73
N GLN A 58 39.74 12.51 -5.47
CA GLN A 58 38.95 11.89 -4.39
C GLN A 58 37.45 12.14 -4.57
N SER A 59 37.07 13.32 -5.08
CA SER A 59 35.69 13.65 -5.36
C SER A 59 35.13 12.87 -6.57
N ALA A 60 35.97 12.68 -7.62
CA ALA A 60 35.61 11.87 -8.79
C ALA A 60 35.49 10.38 -8.46
N GLN A 61 36.33 9.85 -7.58
CA GLN A 61 36.23 8.46 -7.10
C GLN A 61 34.99 8.25 -6.22
N ALA A 62 34.65 9.22 -5.35
CA ALA A 62 33.42 9.19 -4.56
C ALA A 62 32.17 9.23 -5.45
N PHE A 63 32.23 10.03 -6.56
CA PHE A 63 31.16 10.09 -7.54
C PHE A 63 30.99 8.78 -8.33
N GLN A 64 32.09 8.17 -8.77
CA GLN A 64 32.05 6.86 -9.44
C GLN A 64 31.54 5.76 -8.52
N GLN A 65 31.92 5.78 -7.23
CA GLN A 65 31.40 4.83 -6.25
C GLN A 65 29.91 5.08 -5.94
N ALA A 66 29.46 6.34 -5.90
CA ALA A 66 28.05 6.67 -5.73
C ALA A 66 27.21 6.29 -6.97
N ALA A 67 27.72 6.54 -8.17
CA ALA A 67 27.10 6.12 -9.43
C ALA A 67 27.05 4.58 -9.59
N GLN A 68 28.11 3.87 -9.15
CA GLN A 68 28.11 2.40 -9.13
C GLN A 68 27.17 1.82 -8.09
N ARG A 69 26.98 2.49 -6.95
CA ARG A 69 25.95 2.11 -5.95
C ARG A 69 24.53 2.31 -6.48
N GLN A 70 24.30 3.34 -7.30
CA GLN A 70 23.00 3.55 -7.94
C GLN A 70 22.73 2.57 -9.09
N GLN A 71 23.77 2.17 -9.85
CA GLN A 71 23.63 1.10 -10.87
C GLN A 71 23.48 -0.30 -10.26
N GLY A 72 23.96 -0.52 -9.03
CA GLY A 72 23.76 -1.77 -8.28
C GLY A 72 22.35 -1.92 -7.70
N GLN A 73 21.55 -0.86 -7.62
CA GLN A 73 20.15 -0.88 -7.16
C GLN A 73 19.13 -1.05 -8.31
N GLN A 74 19.55 -1.08 -9.57
CA GLN A 74 18.66 -1.44 -10.70
C GLN A 74 18.51 -2.96 -10.92
N GLY A 75 18.98 -3.78 -10.00
CA GLY A 75 18.88 -5.24 -10.04
C GLY A 75 17.85 -5.80 -9.07
N GLY A 76 16.56 -5.67 -9.37
CA GLY A 76 15.53 -6.41 -8.65
C GLY A 76 14.14 -5.81 -8.82
N ASN A 77 13.39 -6.26 -9.82
CA ASN A 77 11.96 -5.98 -9.97
C ASN A 77 11.11 -6.35 -8.72
N GLY A 78 11.68 -7.09 -7.76
CA GLY A 78 11.05 -7.41 -6.47
C GLY A 78 10.89 -6.21 -5.54
N ASN A 79 11.80 -5.24 -5.60
CA ASN A 79 11.79 -4.09 -4.69
C ASN A 79 10.72 -3.03 -5.04
N TYR A 80 10.18 -3.03 -6.29
CA TYR A 80 9.15 -2.06 -6.68
C TYR A 80 7.79 -2.39 -6.05
N LEU A 81 7.43 -3.66 -5.94
CA LEU A 81 6.18 -4.09 -5.31
C LEU A 81 6.15 -3.72 -3.81
N GLU A 82 7.28 -3.84 -3.12
CA GLU A 82 7.41 -3.46 -1.71
C GLU A 82 7.35 -1.95 -1.49
N GLN A 83 7.70 -1.15 -2.50
CA GLN A 83 7.67 0.32 -2.41
C GLN A 83 6.27 0.91 -2.59
N ILE A 84 5.40 0.25 -3.36
CA ILE A 84 4.08 0.78 -3.73
C ILE A 84 2.92 0.09 -3.05
N GLY A 85 3.17 -1.02 -2.35
CA GLY A 85 2.14 -1.81 -1.73
C GLY A 85 2.55 -2.40 -0.37
N ARG A 86 1.55 -2.72 0.45
CA ARG A 86 1.71 -3.45 1.71
C ARG A 86 1.64 -4.95 1.41
N ASN A 87 2.64 -5.72 1.82
CA ASN A 87 2.61 -7.18 1.73
C ASN A 87 1.81 -7.77 2.91
N LEU A 88 0.51 -8.01 2.70
CA LEU A 88 -0.38 -8.53 3.74
C LEU A 88 0.05 -9.92 4.22
N THR A 89 0.61 -10.75 3.34
CA THR A 89 1.10 -12.08 3.75
C THR A 89 2.33 -11.98 4.64
N GLN A 90 3.20 -10.99 4.41
CA GLN A 90 4.32 -10.73 5.31
C GLN A 90 3.85 -10.16 6.65
N GLU A 91 2.91 -9.21 6.63
CA GLU A 91 2.29 -8.68 7.86
C GLU A 91 1.59 -9.77 8.67
N ALA A 92 0.96 -10.75 8.00
CA ALA A 92 0.38 -11.91 8.65
C ALA A 92 1.45 -12.79 9.33
N ARG A 93 2.61 -13.02 8.69
CA ARG A 93 3.75 -13.74 9.28
C ARG A 93 4.32 -13.03 10.51
N ASP A 94 4.32 -11.70 10.47
CA ASP A 94 4.85 -10.85 11.53
C ASP A 94 3.82 -10.62 12.66
N GLY A 95 2.58 -11.15 12.53
CA GLY A 95 1.51 -11.03 13.52
C GLY A 95 0.95 -9.61 13.65
N LEU A 96 1.08 -8.79 12.60
CA LEU A 96 0.66 -7.39 12.61
C LEU A 96 -0.83 -7.21 12.23
N LEU A 97 -1.43 -8.21 11.60
CA LEU A 97 -2.83 -8.15 11.19
C LEU A 97 -3.78 -8.42 12.37
N ASP A 98 -4.97 -7.85 12.28
CA ASP A 98 -6.04 -8.15 13.22
C ASP A 98 -6.64 -9.54 12.97
N PRO A 99 -7.11 -10.24 14.00
CA PRO A 99 -7.80 -11.50 13.81
C PRO A 99 -9.11 -11.27 13.05
N VAL A 100 -9.32 -12.05 11.99
CA VAL A 100 -10.55 -11.97 11.18
C VAL A 100 -11.56 -13.00 11.68
N ILE A 101 -12.73 -12.53 12.09
CA ILE A 101 -13.75 -13.34 12.75
C ILE A 101 -15.03 -13.34 11.91
N GLY A 102 -15.62 -14.53 11.76
CA GLY A 102 -16.93 -14.71 11.13
C GLY A 102 -16.95 -14.52 9.61
N ARG A 103 -15.78 -14.61 8.95
CA ARG A 103 -15.61 -14.49 7.50
C ARG A 103 -15.03 -15.73 6.84
N ASP A 104 -15.02 -16.86 7.54
CA ASP A 104 -14.42 -18.11 7.05
C ASP A 104 -14.97 -18.54 5.69
N LYS A 105 -16.28 -18.35 5.48
CA LYS A 105 -16.95 -18.72 4.22
C LYS A 105 -16.47 -17.87 3.05
N GLU A 106 -16.43 -16.55 3.23
CA GLU A 106 -16.00 -15.63 2.18
C GLU A 106 -14.49 -15.76 1.91
N ILE A 107 -13.68 -16.02 2.93
CA ILE A 107 -12.24 -16.32 2.81
C ILE A 107 -12.05 -17.61 2.00
N GLN A 108 -12.76 -18.68 2.34
CA GLN A 108 -12.70 -19.94 1.61
C GLN A 108 -13.13 -19.78 0.15
N GLU A 109 -14.25 -19.09 -0.12
CA GLU A 109 -14.74 -18.83 -1.47
C GLU A 109 -13.71 -18.02 -2.29
N THR A 110 -13.08 -17.02 -1.67
CA THR A 110 -12.01 -16.22 -2.30
C THR A 110 -10.80 -17.11 -2.65
N ALA A 111 -10.39 -17.98 -1.73
CA ALA A 111 -9.31 -18.95 -1.95
C ALA A 111 -9.63 -19.95 -3.06
N GLU A 112 -10.86 -20.45 -3.11
CA GLU A 112 -11.34 -21.36 -4.17
C GLU A 112 -11.31 -20.67 -5.54
N VAL A 113 -11.78 -19.41 -5.62
CA VAL A 113 -11.74 -18.64 -6.87
C VAL A 113 -10.30 -18.45 -7.36
N LEU A 114 -9.38 -18.03 -6.48
CA LEU A 114 -7.94 -17.88 -6.82
C LEU A 114 -7.30 -19.17 -7.33
N SER A 115 -7.79 -20.33 -6.86
CA SER A 115 -7.27 -21.66 -7.24
C SER A 115 -7.76 -22.14 -8.61
N ARG A 116 -8.72 -21.45 -9.22
CA ARG A 116 -9.29 -21.85 -10.51
C ARG A 116 -8.30 -21.68 -11.65
N ARG A 117 -8.44 -22.52 -12.68
CA ARG A 117 -7.66 -22.38 -13.92
C ARG A 117 -8.06 -21.16 -14.75
N THR A 118 -9.34 -20.79 -14.70
CA THR A 118 -9.93 -19.68 -15.45
C THR A 118 -10.86 -18.91 -14.52
N LYS A 119 -11.06 -17.62 -14.75
CA LYS A 119 -11.81 -16.71 -13.86
C LYS A 119 -11.29 -16.78 -12.42
N ASN A 120 -9.98 -16.76 -12.31
CA ASN A 120 -9.25 -16.89 -11.06
C ASN A 120 -8.99 -15.56 -10.34
N ASN A 121 -9.69 -14.50 -10.73
CA ASN A 121 -9.62 -13.21 -10.05
C ASN A 121 -10.91 -13.00 -9.26
N PRO A 122 -10.90 -13.15 -7.93
CA PRO A 122 -12.05 -12.84 -7.11
C PRO A 122 -12.30 -11.33 -7.06
N ILE A 123 -13.57 -10.96 -7.03
CA ILE A 123 -13.99 -9.60 -6.75
C ILE A 123 -14.98 -9.62 -5.60
N LEU A 124 -14.58 -9.01 -4.48
CA LEU A 124 -15.39 -8.87 -3.28
C LEU A 124 -16.40 -7.74 -3.50
N VAL A 125 -17.67 -8.11 -3.56
CA VAL A 125 -18.76 -7.16 -3.83
C VAL A 125 -19.63 -7.01 -2.59
N GLY A 126 -19.69 -5.80 -2.06
CA GLY A 126 -20.46 -5.48 -0.87
C GLY A 126 -20.41 -3.98 -0.56
N GLU A 127 -21.33 -3.51 0.25
CA GLU A 127 -21.41 -2.11 0.61
C GLU A 127 -20.18 -1.63 1.39
N ALA A 128 -20.01 -0.31 1.52
CA ALA A 128 -18.93 0.28 2.31
C ALA A 128 -19.05 -0.13 3.80
N GLY A 129 -17.94 -0.47 4.44
CA GLY A 129 -17.91 -0.79 5.87
C GLY A 129 -18.33 -2.21 6.26
N VAL A 130 -18.62 -3.10 5.29
CA VAL A 130 -18.97 -4.51 5.61
C VAL A 130 -17.77 -5.42 5.89
N GLY A 131 -16.54 -4.93 5.71
CA GLY A 131 -15.31 -5.67 6.02
C GLY A 131 -14.71 -6.44 4.84
N LYS A 132 -14.78 -5.91 3.61
CA LYS A 132 -14.15 -6.52 2.42
C LYS A 132 -12.64 -6.67 2.57
N THR A 133 -11.96 -5.64 3.06
CA THR A 133 -10.51 -5.64 3.28
C THR A 133 -10.11 -6.69 4.31
N ALA A 134 -10.88 -6.85 5.39
CA ALA A 134 -10.65 -7.87 6.41
C ALA A 134 -10.65 -9.31 5.83
N ILE A 135 -11.50 -9.61 4.82
CA ILE A 135 -11.50 -10.92 4.16
C ILE A 135 -10.17 -11.20 3.46
N VAL A 136 -9.55 -10.18 2.85
CA VAL A 136 -8.25 -10.32 2.19
C VAL A 136 -7.12 -10.48 3.21
N GLU A 137 -7.19 -9.78 4.33
CA GLU A 137 -6.28 -9.95 5.47
C GLU A 137 -6.41 -11.35 6.07
N GLY A 138 -7.65 -11.85 6.26
CA GLY A 138 -7.91 -13.22 6.69
C GLY A 138 -7.41 -14.27 5.71
N LEU A 139 -7.51 -14.00 4.39
CA LEU A 139 -6.92 -14.88 3.38
C LEU A 139 -5.39 -14.91 3.48
N ALA A 140 -4.75 -13.77 3.74
CA ALA A 140 -3.31 -13.71 3.97
C ALA A 140 -2.90 -14.52 5.21
N GLN A 141 -3.66 -14.45 6.30
CA GLN A 141 -3.46 -15.28 7.50
C GLN A 141 -3.65 -16.77 7.17
N ALA A 142 -4.71 -17.14 6.45
CA ALA A 142 -4.96 -18.52 6.03
C ALA A 142 -3.85 -19.10 5.14
N ILE A 143 -3.23 -18.28 4.26
CA ILE A 143 -2.06 -18.68 3.46
C ILE A 143 -0.87 -19.00 4.38
N VAL A 144 -0.58 -18.15 5.35
CA VAL A 144 0.53 -18.34 6.29
C VAL A 144 0.34 -19.58 7.16
N GLU A 145 -0.88 -19.81 7.61
CA GLU A 145 -1.26 -21.01 8.39
C GLU A 145 -1.31 -22.30 7.56
N GLY A 146 -1.31 -22.18 6.21
CA GLY A 146 -1.43 -23.32 5.31
C GLY A 146 -2.86 -23.85 5.15
N ASN A 147 -3.87 -23.11 5.61
CA ASN A 147 -5.30 -23.44 5.56
C ASN A 147 -5.96 -23.07 4.22
N VAL A 148 -5.23 -23.23 3.12
CA VAL A 148 -5.67 -22.88 1.77
C VAL A 148 -5.37 -24.00 0.77
N PRO A 149 -6.04 -24.02 -0.40
CA PRO A 149 -5.72 -24.96 -1.47
C PRO A 149 -4.25 -24.90 -1.88
N ALA A 150 -3.66 -26.04 -2.23
CA ALA A 150 -2.24 -26.17 -2.59
C ALA A 150 -1.80 -25.21 -3.73
N ALA A 151 -2.71 -24.85 -4.63
CA ALA A 151 -2.44 -23.96 -5.75
C ALA A 151 -2.08 -22.51 -5.34
N ILE A 152 -2.46 -22.09 -4.13
CA ILE A 152 -2.25 -20.72 -3.65
C ILE A 152 -1.40 -20.67 -2.35
N LYS A 153 -0.87 -21.81 -1.91
CA LYS A 153 -0.12 -21.93 -0.65
C LYS A 153 1.12 -21.01 -0.59
N ASP A 154 1.77 -20.81 -1.73
CA ASP A 154 2.98 -19.99 -1.83
C ASP A 154 2.71 -18.57 -2.36
N LYS A 155 1.43 -18.17 -2.42
CA LYS A 155 1.06 -16.84 -2.90
C LYS A 155 1.32 -15.78 -1.86
N GLU A 156 1.68 -14.58 -2.35
CA GLU A 156 1.86 -13.37 -1.55
C GLU A 156 0.86 -12.32 -2.00
N ILE A 157 0.05 -11.84 -1.06
CA ILE A 157 -0.96 -10.82 -1.32
C ILE A 157 -0.35 -9.45 -1.05
N ILE A 158 -0.35 -8.61 -2.09
CA ILE A 158 0.18 -7.26 -2.03
C ILE A 158 -0.99 -6.29 -2.22
N SER A 159 -1.33 -5.56 -1.16
CA SER A 159 -2.32 -4.50 -1.21
C SER A 159 -1.72 -3.25 -1.83
N VAL A 160 -2.28 -2.80 -2.93
CA VAL A 160 -1.80 -1.63 -3.69
C VAL A 160 -2.76 -0.48 -3.49
N ASP A 161 -2.23 0.64 -2.99
CA ASP A 161 -2.96 1.90 -2.91
C ASP A 161 -2.86 2.63 -4.26
N ILE A 162 -4.01 2.91 -4.86
CA ILE A 162 -4.13 3.61 -6.14
C ILE A 162 -3.54 5.01 -6.06
N SER A 163 -3.73 5.69 -4.92
CA SER A 163 -3.17 7.02 -4.68
C SER A 163 -1.64 7.02 -4.73
N SER A 164 -1.01 5.93 -4.28
CA SER A 164 0.44 5.77 -4.34
C SER A 164 0.96 5.62 -5.76
N LEU A 165 0.16 5.05 -6.66
CA LEU A 165 0.49 4.96 -8.09
C LEU A 165 0.40 6.31 -8.80
N GLU A 166 -0.49 7.20 -8.32
CA GLU A 166 -0.65 8.57 -8.82
C GLU A 166 0.37 9.54 -8.23
N ALA A 167 0.92 9.23 -7.06
CA ALA A 167 1.86 10.10 -6.37
C ALA A 167 3.13 10.36 -7.19
N GLY A 168 3.52 11.62 -7.30
CA GLY A 168 4.70 12.05 -8.06
C GLY A 168 4.51 12.13 -9.57
N THR A 169 3.30 11.82 -10.09
CA THR A 169 3.00 11.90 -11.52
C THR A 169 2.47 13.28 -11.89
N GLN A 170 3.36 14.22 -12.22
CA GLN A 170 2.96 15.51 -12.80
C GLN A 170 2.47 15.39 -14.25
N TYR A 171 2.74 14.25 -14.90
CA TYR A 171 2.38 13.93 -16.26
C TYR A 171 1.71 12.56 -16.34
N ARG A 172 0.63 12.48 -17.08
CA ARG A 172 -0.20 11.27 -17.25
C ARG A 172 0.59 10.02 -17.71
N GLY A 173 1.66 10.19 -18.47
CA GLY A 173 2.54 9.10 -18.91
C GLY A 173 3.34 8.44 -17.80
N ALA A 174 3.64 9.15 -16.71
CA ALA A 174 4.35 8.60 -15.57
C ALA A 174 3.49 7.59 -14.78
N PHE A 175 2.18 7.82 -14.72
CA PHE A 175 1.24 6.89 -14.12
C PHE A 175 1.12 5.58 -14.93
N GLU A 176 1.04 5.68 -16.27
CA GLU A 176 1.03 4.51 -17.14
C GLU A 176 2.33 3.68 -17.00
N GLU A 177 3.47 4.37 -16.85
CA GLU A 177 4.77 3.74 -16.59
C GLU A 177 4.80 3.01 -15.24
N ASN A 178 4.26 3.62 -14.18
CA ASN A 178 4.19 3.00 -12.86
C ASN A 178 3.38 1.70 -12.88
N ILE A 179 2.28 1.67 -13.63
CA ILE A 179 1.48 0.45 -13.79
C ILE A 179 2.18 -0.61 -14.62
N GLN A 180 2.90 -0.21 -15.67
CA GLN A 180 3.71 -1.18 -16.41
C GLN A 180 4.77 -1.81 -15.51
N LYS A 181 5.46 -1.03 -14.69
CA LYS A 181 6.42 -1.52 -13.68
C LYS A 181 5.77 -2.45 -12.66
N LEU A 182 4.54 -2.12 -12.21
CA LEU A 182 3.76 -2.99 -11.33
C LEU A 182 3.49 -4.35 -11.98
N ILE A 183 2.99 -4.35 -13.22
CA ILE A 183 2.71 -5.57 -13.98
C ILE A 183 3.99 -6.40 -14.19
N GLU A 184 5.10 -5.77 -14.53
CA GLU A 184 6.39 -6.43 -14.71
C GLU A 184 6.91 -7.02 -13.40
N GLY A 185 6.75 -6.30 -12.29
CA GLY A 185 7.09 -6.77 -10.95
C GLY A 185 6.31 -8.03 -10.57
N VAL A 186 5.00 -8.04 -10.78
CA VAL A 186 4.13 -9.21 -10.54
C VAL A 186 4.51 -10.40 -11.42
N LYS A 187 4.77 -10.17 -12.71
CA LYS A 187 5.21 -11.23 -13.62
C LYS A 187 6.53 -11.86 -13.22
N SER A 188 7.44 -11.06 -12.70
CA SER A 188 8.76 -11.51 -12.24
C SER A 188 8.66 -12.32 -10.94
N SER A 189 7.75 -11.96 -10.06
CA SER A 189 7.55 -12.58 -8.75
C SER A 189 6.85 -13.96 -8.82
N GLN A 190 6.15 -14.31 -9.90
CA GLN A 190 5.35 -15.54 -10.10
C GLN A 190 4.31 -15.85 -8.99
N ASN A 191 4.54 -15.41 -7.76
CA ASN A 191 3.72 -15.70 -6.58
C ASN A 191 2.85 -14.53 -6.13
N ALA A 192 3.07 -13.32 -6.63
CA ALA A 192 2.34 -12.14 -6.22
C ALA A 192 0.89 -12.16 -6.71
N VAL A 193 -0.03 -11.79 -5.81
CA VAL A 193 -1.43 -11.50 -6.07
C VAL A 193 -1.68 -10.06 -5.64
N LEU A 194 -2.14 -9.23 -6.56
CA LEU A 194 -2.45 -7.84 -6.24
C LEU A 194 -3.83 -7.73 -5.60
N PHE A 195 -3.93 -6.98 -4.55
CA PHE A 195 -5.21 -6.57 -3.99
C PHE A 195 -5.45 -5.07 -4.25
N PHE A 196 -6.57 -4.76 -4.86
CA PHE A 196 -7.03 -3.40 -5.06
C PHE A 196 -8.34 -3.19 -4.31
N ASP A 197 -8.30 -2.37 -3.27
CA ASP A 197 -9.52 -1.82 -2.72
C ASP A 197 -10.08 -0.76 -3.68
N GLU A 198 -11.39 -0.66 -3.78
CA GLU A 198 -12.07 0.23 -4.73
C GLU A 198 -11.60 0.06 -6.20
N ILE A 199 -11.46 -1.18 -6.66
CA ILE A 199 -10.95 -1.52 -8.02
C ILE A 199 -11.69 -0.79 -9.14
N HIS A 200 -12.90 -0.31 -8.91
CA HIS A 200 -13.69 0.47 -9.86
C HIS A 200 -13.00 1.79 -10.25
N GLN A 201 -12.17 2.38 -9.37
CA GLN A 201 -11.39 3.58 -9.68
C GLN A 201 -10.38 3.30 -10.80
N ILE A 202 -9.83 2.09 -10.84
CA ILE A 202 -8.89 1.66 -11.88
C ILE A 202 -9.62 1.33 -13.18
N ILE A 203 -10.77 0.69 -13.07
CA ILE A 203 -11.51 0.15 -14.23
C ILE A 203 -12.40 1.23 -14.86
N GLY A 204 -12.98 2.13 -14.06
CA GLY A 204 -13.93 3.16 -14.50
C GLY A 204 -13.31 4.42 -15.09
N SER A 205 -12.05 4.69 -14.83
CA SER A 205 -11.39 5.94 -15.24
C SER A 205 -11.21 6.13 -16.78
N GLY A 206 -11.57 5.13 -17.59
CA GLY A 206 -11.47 5.20 -19.05
C GLY A 206 -12.68 5.73 -19.81
N ALA A 207 -13.82 5.99 -19.14
CA ALA A 207 -15.10 6.23 -19.83
C ALA A 207 -15.63 7.68 -19.83
N THR A 208 -15.00 8.61 -19.13
CA THR A 208 -15.49 10.00 -19.03
C THR A 208 -14.47 11.01 -19.55
N GLY A 209 -14.41 11.18 -20.87
CA GLY A 209 -13.67 12.30 -21.45
C GLY A 209 -13.53 12.16 -22.96
N SER A 210 -14.33 12.92 -23.70
CA SER A 210 -14.29 13.05 -25.16
C SER A 210 -13.07 13.84 -25.65
N ASP A 211 -11.90 13.66 -25.05
CA ASP A 211 -10.69 14.31 -25.54
C ASP A 211 -9.50 13.35 -25.53
N SER A 212 -9.15 13.00 -26.77
CA SER A 212 -7.85 12.51 -27.28
C SER A 212 -7.04 11.51 -26.46
N GLY A 213 -7.15 10.22 -26.82
CA GLY A 213 -5.94 9.40 -27.07
C GLY A 213 -5.27 8.72 -25.90
N SER A 214 -5.72 8.86 -24.67
CA SER A 214 -5.09 8.18 -23.53
C SER A 214 -5.81 6.88 -23.18
N LYS A 215 -5.08 5.78 -23.27
CA LYS A 215 -5.51 4.48 -22.77
C LYS A 215 -5.73 4.58 -21.26
N GLY A 216 -6.93 4.34 -20.79
CA GLY A 216 -7.21 4.27 -19.37
C GLY A 216 -6.45 3.09 -18.72
N LEU A 217 -6.31 3.11 -17.40
CA LEU A 217 -5.72 2.02 -16.63
C LEU A 217 -6.28 0.65 -16.98
N SER A 218 -7.59 0.60 -17.25
CA SER A 218 -8.28 -0.60 -17.71
C SER A 218 -7.66 -1.18 -18.99
N ASP A 219 -7.22 -0.35 -19.91
CA ASP A 219 -6.65 -0.80 -21.18
C ASP A 219 -5.25 -1.40 -21.04
N ILE A 220 -4.52 -1.03 -19.99
CA ILE A 220 -3.20 -1.60 -19.66
C ILE A 220 -3.37 -2.92 -18.89
N LEU A 221 -4.30 -2.99 -17.94
CA LEU A 221 -4.55 -4.19 -17.13
C LEU A 221 -5.30 -5.29 -17.91
N LYS A 222 -6.26 -4.93 -18.76
CA LYS A 222 -7.07 -5.90 -19.55
C LYS A 222 -6.24 -6.90 -20.33
N PRO A 223 -5.18 -6.53 -21.08
CA PRO A 223 -4.33 -7.49 -21.76
C PRO A 223 -3.63 -8.47 -20.82
N ALA A 224 -3.07 -7.99 -19.70
CA ALA A 224 -2.37 -8.83 -18.73
C ALA A 224 -3.33 -9.81 -18.04
N LEU A 225 -4.53 -9.34 -17.61
CA LEU A 225 -5.60 -10.18 -17.08
C LEU A 225 -6.09 -11.18 -18.13
N SER A 226 -6.24 -10.75 -19.39
CA SER A 226 -6.74 -11.62 -20.46
C SER A 226 -5.80 -12.76 -20.79
N ARG A 227 -4.49 -12.54 -20.66
CA ARG A 227 -3.48 -13.59 -20.84
C ARG A 227 -3.23 -14.43 -19.59
N GLY A 228 -3.82 -14.04 -18.44
CA GLY A 228 -3.57 -14.71 -17.14
C GLY A 228 -2.15 -14.50 -16.63
N GLU A 229 -1.52 -13.38 -16.99
CA GLU A 229 -0.16 -13.04 -16.58
C GLU A 229 -0.09 -12.48 -15.16
N ILE A 230 -1.22 -12.02 -14.64
CA ILE A 230 -1.37 -11.47 -13.29
C ILE A 230 -2.62 -12.03 -12.64
N SER A 231 -2.60 -12.14 -11.31
CA SER A 231 -3.75 -12.47 -10.47
C SER A 231 -4.13 -11.27 -9.62
N ILE A 232 -5.41 -10.96 -9.58
CA ILE A 232 -5.94 -9.78 -8.88
C ILE A 232 -7.10 -10.20 -7.97
N ILE A 233 -7.11 -9.66 -6.76
CA ILE A 233 -8.28 -9.59 -5.89
C ILE A 233 -8.79 -8.14 -5.98
N GLY A 234 -10.06 -7.96 -6.28
CA GLY A 234 -10.69 -6.64 -6.27
C GLY A 234 -11.69 -6.53 -5.14
N ALA A 235 -11.90 -5.32 -4.61
CA ALA A 235 -13.03 -5.00 -3.75
C ALA A 235 -13.78 -3.79 -4.33
N THR A 236 -15.11 -3.81 -4.25
CA THR A 236 -15.96 -2.72 -4.77
C THR A 236 -17.35 -2.79 -4.15
N THR A 237 -18.16 -1.74 -4.35
CA THR A 237 -19.57 -1.76 -3.99
C THR A 237 -20.43 -2.43 -5.07
N GLN A 238 -21.69 -2.76 -4.72
CA GLN A 238 -22.57 -3.45 -5.64
C GLN A 238 -22.96 -2.59 -6.84
N ASP A 239 -23.16 -1.29 -6.62
CA ASP A 239 -23.51 -0.36 -7.71
C ASP A 239 -22.33 -0.15 -8.66
N GLU A 240 -21.13 -0.02 -8.15
CA GLU A 240 -19.92 0.14 -8.95
C GLU A 240 -19.57 -1.13 -9.73
N TYR A 241 -19.76 -2.30 -9.12
CA TYR A 241 -19.62 -3.59 -9.81
C TYR A 241 -20.54 -3.67 -11.03
N ARG A 242 -21.83 -3.33 -10.86
CA ARG A 242 -22.82 -3.31 -11.94
C ARG A 242 -22.45 -2.30 -13.03
N ASN A 243 -22.00 -1.12 -12.61
CA ASN A 243 -21.75 -0.01 -13.53
C ASN A 243 -20.44 -0.11 -14.30
N ASN A 244 -19.39 -0.62 -13.70
CA ASN A 244 -18.04 -0.61 -14.25
C ASN A 244 -17.55 -1.98 -14.73
N ILE A 245 -17.92 -3.09 -14.04
CA ILE A 245 -17.37 -4.40 -14.33
C ILE A 245 -18.32 -5.25 -15.19
N LEU A 246 -19.60 -5.32 -14.83
CA LEU A 246 -20.56 -6.12 -15.58
C LEU A 246 -20.82 -5.61 -16.99
N LYS A 247 -20.60 -4.32 -17.25
CA LYS A 247 -20.74 -3.74 -18.61
C LYS A 247 -19.57 -4.10 -19.53
N ASP A 248 -18.44 -4.52 -18.97
CA ASP A 248 -17.26 -4.90 -19.74
C ASP A 248 -17.16 -6.44 -19.87
N ALA A 249 -17.47 -6.95 -21.03
CA ALA A 249 -17.45 -8.40 -21.30
C ALA A 249 -16.07 -9.04 -21.13
N ALA A 250 -14.97 -8.29 -21.29
CA ALA A 250 -13.62 -8.80 -21.11
C ALA A 250 -13.31 -9.01 -19.63
N LEU A 251 -13.74 -8.08 -18.78
CA LEU A 251 -13.56 -8.16 -17.33
C LEU A 251 -14.49 -9.21 -16.71
N THR A 252 -15.76 -9.26 -17.10
CA THR A 252 -16.74 -10.24 -16.61
C THR A 252 -16.29 -11.69 -16.85
N ARG A 253 -15.51 -11.94 -17.90
CA ARG A 253 -14.95 -13.27 -18.20
C ARG A 253 -13.74 -13.62 -17.33
N ARG A 254 -13.17 -12.66 -16.61
CA ARG A 254 -11.94 -12.84 -15.81
C ARG A 254 -12.16 -12.76 -14.33
N PHE A 255 -13.14 -11.98 -13.91
CA PHE A 255 -13.53 -11.87 -12.52
C PHE A 255 -14.63 -12.88 -12.14
N ASN A 256 -14.60 -13.30 -10.88
CA ASN A 256 -15.66 -14.08 -10.25
C ASN A 256 -16.09 -13.34 -8.98
N GLU A 257 -17.39 -13.08 -8.90
CA GLU A 257 -17.99 -12.37 -7.77
C GLU A 257 -17.97 -13.22 -6.50
N VAL A 258 -17.57 -12.61 -5.39
CA VAL A 258 -17.74 -13.12 -4.02
C VAL A 258 -18.56 -12.07 -3.27
N LEU A 259 -19.77 -12.42 -2.87
CA LEU A 259 -20.70 -11.51 -2.22
C LEU A 259 -20.38 -11.36 -0.74
N VAL A 260 -20.20 -10.12 -0.30
CA VAL A 260 -19.90 -9.77 1.09
C VAL A 260 -21.09 -9.03 1.70
N ASN A 261 -21.84 -9.72 2.55
CA ASN A 261 -22.99 -9.15 3.22
C ASN A 261 -22.61 -8.48 4.55
N GLU A 262 -23.47 -7.57 5.01
CA GLU A 262 -23.40 -7.00 6.36
C GLU A 262 -23.47 -8.14 7.40
N PRO A 263 -22.58 -8.22 8.38
CA PRO A 263 -22.65 -9.21 9.44
C PRO A 263 -23.87 -8.94 10.36
N SER A 264 -24.38 -10.00 10.99
CA SER A 264 -25.43 -9.83 11.99
C SER A 264 -24.91 -9.08 13.24
N ALA A 265 -25.84 -8.53 14.03
CA ALA A 265 -25.47 -7.91 15.31
C ALA A 265 -24.68 -8.88 16.22
N LYS A 266 -25.06 -10.17 16.22
CA LYS A 266 -24.37 -11.22 17.00
C LYS A 266 -22.94 -11.44 16.49
N ASP A 267 -22.76 -11.57 15.18
CA ASP A 267 -21.43 -11.76 14.58
C ASP A 267 -20.54 -10.53 14.81
N THR A 268 -21.14 -9.33 14.77
CA THR A 268 -20.44 -8.08 15.05
C THR A 268 -19.93 -8.01 16.50
N VAL A 269 -20.71 -8.49 17.48
CA VAL A 269 -20.23 -8.58 18.86
C VAL A 269 -19.02 -9.51 18.97
N GLU A 270 -19.03 -10.66 18.28
CA GLU A 270 -17.88 -11.56 18.24
C GLU A 270 -16.65 -10.92 17.54
N ILE A 271 -16.88 -10.15 16.47
CA ILE A 271 -15.82 -9.36 15.83
C ILE A 271 -15.21 -8.38 16.84
N LEU A 272 -16.03 -7.58 17.54
CA LEU A 272 -15.54 -6.65 18.54
C LEU A 272 -14.77 -7.34 19.67
N LYS A 273 -15.19 -8.53 20.10
CA LYS A 273 -14.44 -9.32 21.10
C LYS A 273 -13.05 -9.70 20.60
N GLY A 274 -12.95 -10.05 19.31
CA GLY A 274 -11.66 -10.45 18.74
C GLY A 274 -10.65 -9.32 18.61
N ILE A 275 -11.12 -8.09 18.34
CA ILE A 275 -10.25 -6.93 18.24
C ILE A 275 -10.07 -6.18 19.56
N ARG A 276 -10.82 -6.53 20.60
CA ARG A 276 -10.88 -5.85 21.89
C ARG A 276 -9.51 -5.60 22.52
N GLU A 277 -8.65 -6.60 22.57
CA GLU A 277 -7.35 -6.51 23.23
C GLU A 277 -6.48 -5.39 22.67
N LYS A 278 -6.49 -5.20 21.32
CA LYS A 278 -5.76 -4.12 20.67
C LYS A 278 -6.31 -2.73 21.04
N PHE A 279 -7.64 -2.59 21.14
CA PHE A 279 -8.27 -1.35 21.59
C PHE A 279 -8.01 -1.07 23.07
N GLU A 280 -8.08 -2.08 23.93
CA GLU A 280 -7.73 -1.97 25.34
C GLU A 280 -6.27 -1.56 25.54
N GLU A 281 -5.37 -2.13 24.77
CA GLU A 281 -3.95 -1.80 24.81
C GLU A 281 -3.67 -0.38 24.31
N HIS A 282 -4.29 0.00 23.18
CA HIS A 282 -4.09 1.32 22.58
C HIS A 282 -4.61 2.45 23.47
N HIS A 283 -5.83 2.30 23.97
CA HIS A 283 -6.50 3.35 24.76
C HIS A 283 -6.23 3.24 26.27
N GLN A 284 -5.61 2.16 26.76
CA GLN A 284 -5.36 1.88 28.18
C GLN A 284 -6.65 1.88 29.02
N VAL A 285 -7.73 1.32 28.46
CA VAL A 285 -9.06 1.18 29.10
C VAL A 285 -9.49 -0.27 29.08
N LYS A 286 -10.48 -0.63 29.89
CA LYS A 286 -11.13 -1.95 29.87
C LYS A 286 -12.46 -1.88 29.14
N LEU A 287 -12.71 -2.85 28.26
CA LEU A 287 -13.89 -2.96 27.41
C LEU A 287 -14.64 -4.27 27.71
N PRO A 288 -15.50 -4.29 28.74
CA PRO A 288 -16.27 -5.49 29.09
C PRO A 288 -17.33 -5.80 28.03
N ASP A 289 -17.81 -7.05 28.03
CA ASP A 289 -18.70 -7.59 26.96
C ASP A 289 -20.02 -6.82 26.82
N ASP A 290 -20.55 -6.27 27.91
CA ASP A 290 -21.75 -5.43 27.90
C ASP A 290 -21.55 -4.10 27.17
N VAL A 291 -20.35 -3.52 27.26
CA VAL A 291 -19.97 -2.31 26.49
C VAL A 291 -19.89 -2.65 25.00
N LEU A 292 -19.22 -3.76 24.63
CA LEU A 292 -19.14 -4.19 23.22
C LEU A 292 -20.55 -4.38 22.62
N LYS A 293 -21.40 -5.06 23.35
CA LYS A 293 -22.80 -5.26 22.96
C LYS A 293 -23.54 -3.92 22.84
N ALA A 294 -23.38 -3.01 23.80
CA ALA A 294 -23.99 -1.69 23.74
C ALA A 294 -23.52 -0.87 22.53
N CYS A 295 -22.24 -0.92 22.17
CA CYS A 295 -21.72 -0.27 20.95
C CYS A 295 -22.43 -0.77 19.70
N VAL A 296 -22.65 -2.09 19.59
CA VAL A 296 -23.39 -2.67 18.44
C VAL A 296 -24.84 -2.23 18.45
N ASP A 297 -25.57 -2.42 19.55
CA ASP A 297 -27.00 -2.13 19.65
C ASP A 297 -27.29 -0.64 19.41
N LEU A 298 -26.51 0.26 20.02
CA LEU A 298 -26.66 1.71 19.86
C LEU A 298 -26.26 2.18 18.45
N SER A 299 -25.22 1.59 17.84
CA SER A 299 -24.86 1.91 16.46
C SER A 299 -25.97 1.54 15.46
N ILE A 300 -26.65 0.41 15.68
CA ILE A 300 -27.81 0.01 14.87
C ILE A 300 -28.95 1.01 15.05
N GLN A 301 -29.23 1.40 16.27
CA GLN A 301 -30.36 2.27 16.60
C GLN A 301 -30.17 3.71 16.12
N TYR A 302 -28.98 4.27 16.24
CA TYR A 302 -28.72 5.71 16.03
C TYR A 302 -27.92 6.04 14.79
N ILE A 303 -27.26 5.04 14.13
CA ILE A 303 -26.48 5.23 12.91
C ILE A 303 -27.01 4.33 11.78
N PRO A 304 -28.26 4.59 11.28
CA PRO A 304 -28.88 3.73 10.27
C PRO A 304 -28.25 3.85 8.87
N GLN A 305 -27.53 4.92 8.58
CA GLN A 305 -26.92 5.18 7.26
C GLN A 305 -25.59 4.50 7.02
N ARG A 306 -24.98 3.87 8.04
CA ARG A 306 -23.74 3.09 7.93
C ARG A 306 -24.00 1.64 8.32
N LEU A 307 -23.15 0.73 7.87
CA LEU A 307 -23.29 -0.70 8.06
C LEU A 307 -22.34 -1.24 9.12
N LEU A 308 -22.68 -2.41 9.65
CA LEU A 308 -21.82 -3.20 10.50
C LEU A 308 -20.72 -3.90 9.67
N PRO A 309 -19.55 -4.15 10.24
CA PRO A 309 -19.15 -3.86 11.62
C PRO A 309 -18.63 -2.44 11.81
N ASP A 310 -18.33 -1.71 10.75
CA ASP A 310 -17.61 -0.43 10.71
C ASP A 310 -18.19 0.61 11.69
N LYS A 311 -19.51 0.83 11.66
CA LYS A 311 -20.17 1.78 12.57
C LYS A 311 -20.02 1.40 14.06
N ALA A 312 -19.98 0.10 14.38
CA ALA A 312 -19.84 -0.36 15.74
C ALA A 312 -18.40 -0.25 16.24
N ILE A 313 -17.45 -0.49 15.36
CA ILE A 313 -16.01 -0.29 15.63
C ILE A 313 -15.73 1.19 15.90
N ASP A 314 -16.25 2.09 15.07
CA ASP A 314 -16.11 3.53 15.28
C ASP A 314 -16.68 3.99 16.63
N VAL A 315 -17.88 3.50 17.00
CA VAL A 315 -18.48 3.82 18.30
C VAL A 315 -17.59 3.32 19.44
N LEU A 316 -17.01 2.13 19.30
CA LEU A 316 -16.10 1.56 20.30
C LEU A 316 -14.85 2.42 20.43
N ASP A 317 -14.21 2.76 19.33
CA ASP A 317 -12.96 3.53 19.27
C ASP A 317 -13.16 4.94 19.88
N ILE A 318 -14.18 5.66 19.44
CA ILE A 318 -14.51 6.99 19.99
C ILE A 318 -14.80 6.92 21.49
N THR A 319 -15.54 5.90 21.94
CA THR A 319 -15.87 5.72 23.36
C THR A 319 -14.62 5.44 24.18
N ALA A 320 -13.75 4.54 23.70
CA ALA A 320 -12.49 4.20 24.35
C ALA A 320 -11.53 5.40 24.42
N ALA A 321 -11.40 6.16 23.32
CA ALA A 321 -10.62 7.39 23.28
C ALA A 321 -11.13 8.44 24.28
N HIS A 322 -12.46 8.61 24.35
CA HIS A 322 -13.07 9.57 25.29
C HIS A 322 -12.82 9.19 26.75
N LEU A 323 -12.95 7.90 27.09
CA LEU A 323 -12.64 7.38 28.43
C LEU A 323 -11.17 7.56 28.78
N SER A 324 -10.27 7.23 27.85
CA SER A 324 -8.83 7.41 28.03
C SER A 324 -8.47 8.88 28.29
N ALA A 325 -9.08 9.82 27.56
CA ALA A 325 -8.84 11.25 27.77
C ALA A 325 -9.36 11.80 29.11
N GLN A 326 -10.37 11.16 29.71
CA GLN A 326 -10.92 11.53 31.02
C GLN A 326 -10.17 10.87 32.18
N SER A 327 -9.44 9.78 31.92
CA SER A 327 -8.61 9.13 32.94
C SER A 327 -7.36 9.99 33.16
N PRO A 328 -7.05 10.40 34.41
CA PRO A 328 -5.79 11.08 34.70
C PRO A 328 -4.64 10.15 34.27
N ALA A 329 -3.68 10.70 33.54
CA ALA A 329 -2.49 9.96 33.15
C ALA A 329 -1.88 9.30 34.38
N VAL A 330 -2.08 8.00 34.53
CA VAL A 330 -1.46 7.24 35.61
C VAL A 330 0.01 7.14 35.26
N ASP A 331 0.83 7.92 35.93
CA ASP A 331 2.27 7.83 35.78
C ASP A 331 2.70 6.43 36.26
N LYS A 332 2.95 5.51 35.34
CA LYS A 332 3.36 4.13 35.64
C LYS A 332 4.54 4.11 36.58
N VAL A 333 5.47 5.04 36.44
CA VAL A 333 6.67 5.16 37.27
C VAL A 333 6.32 5.52 38.73
N GLU A 334 5.34 6.41 38.89
CA GLU A 334 4.88 6.80 40.23
C GLU A 334 4.05 5.70 40.89
N THR A 335 3.27 4.97 40.10
CA THR A 335 2.45 3.83 40.58
C THR A 335 3.34 2.64 40.97
N GLU A 336 4.34 2.29 40.15
CA GLU A 336 5.31 1.23 40.47
C GLU A 336 6.15 1.57 41.68
N LYS A 337 6.53 2.84 41.85
CA LYS A 337 7.23 3.34 43.01
C LYS A 337 6.37 3.21 44.29
N ARG A 338 5.09 3.52 44.19
CA ARG A 338 4.13 3.42 45.29
C ARG A 338 3.79 1.98 45.66
N ILE A 339 3.73 1.07 44.68
CA ILE A 339 3.59 -0.38 44.91
C ILE A 339 4.84 -0.91 45.62
N SER A 340 6.03 -0.56 45.18
CA SER A 340 7.31 -0.96 45.78
C SER A 340 7.49 -0.41 47.23
N GLU A 341 6.94 0.77 47.52
CA GLU A 341 6.91 1.36 48.86
C GLU A 341 5.91 0.69 49.79
N LEU A 342 4.85 0.07 49.28
CA LEU A 342 3.84 -0.66 50.06
C LEU A 342 4.20 -2.13 50.30
N GLU A 343 5.08 -2.69 49.48
CA GLU A 343 5.60 -4.06 49.61
C GLU A 343 6.80 -4.17 50.55
N ASN A 344 7.41 -3.04 51.01
CA ASN A 344 8.47 -2.95 51.99
C ASN A 344 7.95 -2.51 53.36
#